data_6c83a88e5d4a3fca904ca099d24604b1
#
_entry.id   6c83a88e5d4a3fca904ca099d24604b1
#
_cell.length_a   1.000
_cell.length_b   1.000
_cell.length_c   1.000
_cell.angle_alpha   90.00
_cell.angle_beta   90.00
_cell.angle_gamma   90.00
#
_symmetry.space_group_name_H-M   'P 1'
#
loop_
_entity.id
_entity.type
_entity.pdbx_description
1 polymer ?
#
loop_
_entity_poly.entity_id
_entity_poly.type
_entity_poly.pdbx_seq_one_letter_code
_entity_poly.pdbx_strand_id
1 'polypeptide(L)'
;MKRIIALTTGLLLLASPIANAHTALVSTHPKANAMLKSSPKYISLTFSQDLIEVAGKKVNKIRLFNSKNKEIKLTESIVIGRDIHVPVSKLPVSKYKVTYRVVSADGHPISGSFNFWVH
;
A
#
# COMPACT_ATOMS: atom_id res chain seq x y z
N MET A 1 -24.95 -37.84 -44.29
CA MET A 1 -24.72 -37.44 -43.63
C MET A 1 -23.83 -36.56 -43.32
N LYS A 2 -23.79 -35.74 -42.88
CA LYS A 2 -23.04 -34.89 -42.74
C LYS A 2 -22.82 -34.55 -41.50
N ARG A 3 -21.99 -34.25 -41.06
CA ARG A 3 -21.70 -33.99 -39.99
C ARG A 3 -21.22 -32.76 -39.79
N ILE A 4 -21.40 -32.07 -39.10
CA ILE A 4 -21.07 -30.87 -38.90
C ILE A 4 -20.26 -30.74 -37.81
N ILE A 5 -19.25 -30.36 -37.97
CA ILE A 5 -18.42 -30.19 -37.03
C ILE A 5 -18.48 -28.90 -36.57
N ALA A 6 -19.07 -28.68 -35.68
CA ALA A 6 -19.19 -27.48 -35.16
C ALA A 6 -17.96 -27.20 -34.51
N LEU A 7 -17.20 -26.58 -35.07
CA LEU A 7 -16.10 -26.25 -34.58
C LEU A 7 -16.24 -25.20 -33.66
N THR A 8 -16.48 -25.41 -32.67
CA THR A 8 -16.50 -24.52 -31.74
C THR A 8 -15.23 -24.13 -31.41
N THR A 9 -14.74 -23.31 -31.99
CA THR A 9 -13.67 -22.73 -31.66
C THR A 9 -13.84 -22.19 -30.38
N GLY A 10 -13.38 -22.75 -29.54
CA GLY A 10 -13.41 -22.28 -28.28
C GLY A 10 -12.78 -21.00 -28.24
N LEU A 11 -13.49 -20.04 -28.02
CA LEU A 11 -13.03 -18.86 -27.96
C LEU A 11 -12.28 -18.70 -26.78
N LEU A 12 -11.15 -18.72 -26.89
CA LEU A 12 -10.34 -18.50 -25.96
C LEU A 12 -10.34 -17.21 -25.49
N LEU A 13 -11.14 -16.87 -24.74
CA LEU A 13 -11.04 -15.78 -24.13
C LEU A 13 -9.97 -15.75 -23.29
N LEU A 14 -9.00 -15.49 -23.71
CA LEU A 14 -8.01 -15.15 -23.01
C LEU A 14 -8.28 -13.99 -22.27
N ALA A 15 -8.82 -14.10 -21.29
CA ALA A 15 -8.86 -13.10 -20.38
C ALA A 15 -7.45 -12.89 -20.09
N SER A 16 -6.82 -12.21 -20.86
CA SER A 16 -5.52 -11.85 -20.52
C SER A 16 -5.60 -11.14 -19.23
N PRO A 17 -4.87 -11.53 -18.34
CA PRO A 17 -4.80 -10.89 -17.10
C PRO A 17 -4.37 -9.53 -17.45
N ILE A 18 -5.05 -8.63 -17.12
CA ILE A 18 -4.74 -7.35 -17.28
C ILE A 18 -3.45 -7.20 -16.68
N ALA A 19 -2.54 -7.09 -17.47
CA ALA A 19 -1.24 -6.89 -17.02
C ALA A 19 -1.36 -5.68 -16.18
N ASN A 20 -1.21 -5.86 -14.99
CA ASN A 20 -1.37 -4.82 -14.18
C ASN A 20 -0.33 -3.86 -14.30
N ALA A 21 -0.64 -2.90 -15.03
CA ALA A 21 0.20 -1.76 -15.00
C ALA A 21 -0.07 -1.02 -13.70
N HIS A 22 -0.82 -1.60 -12.80
CA HIS A 22 -1.13 -0.88 -11.60
C HIS A 22 0.00 -0.93 -10.60
N THR A 23 0.26 0.18 -9.97
CA THR A 23 1.23 0.25 -8.90
C THR A 23 0.80 -0.64 -7.75
N ALA A 24 1.71 -1.40 -7.24
CA ALA A 24 1.43 -2.29 -6.11
C ALA A 24 2.37 -1.97 -4.97
N LEU A 25 1.91 -2.21 -3.75
CA LEU A 25 2.75 -2.11 -2.58
C LEU A 25 3.74 -3.27 -2.63
N VAL A 26 5.01 -2.96 -2.55
CA VAL A 26 6.07 -3.95 -2.61
C VAL A 26 6.58 -4.35 -1.24
N SER A 27 6.75 -3.39 -0.37
CA SER A 27 7.25 -3.66 0.98
C SER A 27 6.87 -2.57 1.95
N THR A 28 6.87 -2.93 3.22
CA THR A 28 6.60 -1.98 4.30
C THR A 28 7.63 -2.11 5.40
N HIS A 29 7.81 -1.02 6.15
CA HIS A 29 8.55 -1.05 7.40
C HIS A 29 7.71 -0.27 8.44
N PRO A 30 7.34 -0.88 9.53
CA PRO A 30 7.55 -2.26 9.92
C PRO A 30 6.85 -3.23 8.96
N LYS A 31 7.31 -4.47 8.90
CA LYS A 31 6.65 -5.45 8.06
C LYS A 31 5.24 -5.71 8.57
N ALA A 32 4.33 -5.97 7.66
CA ALA A 32 2.97 -6.31 8.03
C ALA A 32 2.97 -7.50 9.00
N ASN A 33 2.22 -7.36 10.05
CA ASN A 33 2.10 -8.36 11.12
C ASN A 33 3.38 -8.57 11.95
N ALA A 34 4.33 -7.67 11.86
CA ALA A 34 5.55 -7.78 12.65
C ALA A 34 5.28 -7.58 14.13
N MET A 35 6.02 -8.31 14.94
CA MET A 35 5.94 -8.17 16.39
C MET A 35 7.27 -7.58 16.84
N LEU A 36 7.27 -6.30 17.10
CA LEU A 36 8.49 -5.58 17.41
C LEU A 36 8.77 -5.55 18.90
N LYS A 37 10.04 -5.66 19.25
CA LYS A 37 10.42 -5.57 20.65
C LYS A 37 10.63 -4.14 21.11
N SER A 38 10.66 -3.22 20.18
CA SER A 38 10.80 -1.80 20.52
C SER A 38 10.07 -0.97 19.48
N SER A 39 9.79 0.27 19.83
CA SER A 39 9.09 1.17 18.93
C SER A 39 9.87 1.41 17.65
N PRO A 40 9.23 1.35 16.51
CA PRO A 40 9.91 1.68 15.26
C PRO A 40 10.19 3.18 15.22
N LYS A 41 11.22 3.57 14.52
CA LYS A 41 11.56 4.99 14.42
C LYS A 41 10.84 5.65 13.25
N TYR A 42 10.36 4.88 12.31
CA TYR A 42 9.66 5.40 11.15
C TYR A 42 8.74 4.33 10.55
N ILE A 43 7.84 4.78 9.71
CA ILE A 43 7.01 3.90 8.90
C ILE A 43 7.37 4.23 7.46
N SER A 44 7.61 3.22 6.65
CA SER A 44 7.85 3.43 5.23
C SER A 44 7.13 2.41 4.38
N LEU A 45 6.75 2.84 3.18
CA LEU A 45 6.13 1.96 2.23
C LEU A 45 6.83 2.17 0.90
N THR A 46 7.11 1.08 0.22
CA THR A 46 7.72 1.11 -1.10
C THR A 46 6.73 0.52 -2.10
N PHE A 47 6.54 1.23 -3.19
CA PHE A 47 5.61 0.81 -4.23
C PHE A 47 6.37 0.42 -5.50
N SER A 48 5.68 -0.20 -6.44
CA SER A 48 6.32 -0.67 -7.66
C SER A 48 6.54 0.44 -8.69
N GLN A 49 5.95 1.59 -8.48
CA GLN A 49 6.12 2.74 -9.36
C GLN A 49 6.27 4.01 -8.53
N ASP A 50 6.78 5.06 -9.13
CA ASP A 50 6.92 6.33 -8.45
C ASP A 50 5.56 6.86 -8.03
N LEU A 51 5.57 7.61 -6.95
CA LEU A 51 4.39 8.31 -6.47
C LEU A 51 4.43 9.74 -6.95
N ILE A 52 3.26 10.36 -7.13
CA ILE A 52 3.26 11.74 -7.56
C ILE A 52 3.12 12.65 -6.37
N GLU A 53 3.67 13.84 -6.52
CA GLU A 53 3.49 14.88 -5.55
C GLU A 53 2.88 16.05 -6.27
N VAL A 54 1.95 16.73 -5.64
CA VAL A 54 1.31 17.89 -6.22
C VAL A 54 1.60 19.08 -5.31
N ALA A 55 2.21 20.11 -5.85
CA ALA A 55 2.58 21.28 -5.07
C ALA A 55 1.35 21.85 -4.38
N GLY A 56 1.49 22.07 -3.08
CA GLY A 56 0.41 22.63 -2.28
C GLY A 56 -0.69 21.66 -1.90
N LYS A 57 -0.58 20.39 -2.27
CA LYS A 57 -1.58 19.40 -1.91
C LYS A 57 -0.92 18.16 -1.35
N LYS A 58 -1.50 17.60 -0.30
CA LYS A 58 -0.98 16.37 0.26
C LYS A 58 -1.79 15.23 -0.27
N VAL A 59 -1.36 14.68 -1.38
CA VAL A 59 -2.09 13.58 -2.01
C VAL A 59 -1.66 12.21 -1.49
N ASN A 60 -0.50 12.14 -0.84
CA ASN A 60 0.00 10.89 -0.28
C ASN A 60 -0.02 10.97 1.24
N LYS A 61 -0.63 9.99 1.89
CA LYS A 61 -0.82 10.05 3.32
C LYS A 61 -0.63 8.72 3.99
N ILE A 62 0.03 8.75 5.13
CA ILE A 62 0.14 7.61 6.04
C ILE A 62 -0.53 8.03 7.34
N ARG A 63 -1.36 7.17 7.88
CA ARG A 63 -2.02 7.41 9.18
C ARG A 63 -1.76 6.21 10.09
N LEU A 64 -1.69 6.46 11.37
CA LEU A 64 -1.39 5.46 12.36
C LEU A 64 -2.45 5.49 13.47
N PHE A 65 -2.91 4.30 13.86
CA PHE A 65 -3.94 4.18 14.90
C PHE A 65 -3.50 3.16 15.94
N ASN A 66 -3.86 3.40 17.19
CA ASN A 66 -3.59 2.45 18.26
C ASN A 66 -4.70 1.41 18.38
N SER A 67 -4.60 0.50 19.34
CA SER A 67 -5.56 -0.58 19.50
C SER A 67 -6.96 -0.12 19.87
N LYS A 68 -7.10 1.11 20.31
CA LYS A 68 -8.40 1.68 20.62
C LYS A 68 -8.92 2.49 19.45
N ASN A 69 -8.30 2.32 18.32
CA ASN A 69 -8.66 3.02 17.07
C ASN A 69 -8.51 4.53 17.17
N LYS A 70 -7.59 4.98 18.02
CA LYS A 70 -7.35 6.39 18.15
C LYS A 70 -6.17 6.76 17.28
N GLU A 71 -6.31 7.79 16.50
CA GLU A 71 -5.25 8.21 15.60
C GLU A 71 -4.08 8.83 16.34
N ILE A 72 -2.88 8.42 15.99
CA ILE A 72 -1.66 8.97 16.54
C ILE A 72 -1.15 9.98 15.54
N LYS A 73 -0.91 11.18 16.02
CA LYS A 73 -0.49 12.25 15.13
C LYS A 73 0.91 11.98 14.61
N LEU A 74 1.06 12.09 13.31
CA LEU A 74 2.36 11.96 12.65
C LEU A 74 2.72 13.29 12.01
N THR A 75 4.01 13.48 11.77
CA THR A 75 4.48 14.62 11.01
C THR A 75 4.24 14.36 9.53
N GLU A 76 4.71 15.26 8.68
CA GLU A 76 4.48 15.07 7.26
C GLU A 76 5.25 13.91 6.69
N SER A 77 4.63 13.19 5.80
CA SER A 77 5.28 12.12 5.06
C SER A 77 6.20 12.73 4.00
N ILE A 78 7.27 12.02 3.70
CA ILE A 78 8.22 12.42 2.67
C ILE A 78 8.17 11.39 1.57
N VAL A 79 8.01 11.84 0.33
CA VAL A 79 7.99 10.96 -0.83
C VAL A 79 9.30 11.11 -1.57
N ILE A 80 9.96 9.98 -1.85
CA ILE A 80 11.16 9.96 -2.65
C ILE A 80 10.99 8.82 -3.65
N GLY A 81 10.69 9.17 -4.89
CA GLY A 81 10.47 8.17 -5.94
C GLY A 81 9.33 7.24 -5.62
N ARG A 82 9.63 5.99 -5.36
CA ARG A 82 8.62 4.97 -5.06
C ARG A 82 8.38 4.80 -3.57
N ASP A 83 9.08 5.55 -2.75
CA ASP A 83 8.99 5.39 -1.32
C ASP A 83 8.26 6.55 -0.67
N ILE A 84 7.51 6.24 0.36
CA ILE A 84 6.94 7.25 1.22
C ILE A 84 7.26 6.85 2.64
N HIS A 85 7.73 7.77 3.44
CA HIS A 85 8.04 7.47 4.83
C HIS A 85 7.69 8.63 5.74
N VAL A 86 7.52 8.31 7.00
CA VAL A 86 7.19 9.27 8.03
C VAL A 86 7.85 8.86 9.33
N PRO A 87 8.49 9.78 10.03
CA PRO A 87 9.06 9.47 11.34
C PRO A 87 7.97 9.24 12.36
N VAL A 88 8.26 8.41 13.34
CA VAL A 88 7.30 8.06 14.37
C VAL A 88 7.93 8.31 15.74
N SER A 89 7.22 8.99 16.62
CA SER A 89 7.67 9.16 18.00
C SER A 89 7.50 7.84 18.71
N LYS A 90 8.17 7.68 19.84
CA LYS A 90 8.14 6.43 20.57
C LYS A 90 6.71 5.99 20.85
N LEU A 91 6.40 4.76 20.48
CA LEU A 91 5.08 4.19 20.66
C LEU A 91 5.03 3.26 21.88
N PRO A 92 4.00 3.36 22.69
CA PRO A 92 3.79 2.41 23.78
C PRO A 92 3.54 0.99 23.26
N VAL A 93 3.65 0.02 24.15
CA VAL A 93 3.33 -1.36 23.83
C VAL A 93 1.86 -1.43 23.45
N SER A 94 1.55 -1.88 22.27
CA SER A 94 0.19 -1.99 21.75
C SER A 94 0.19 -2.61 20.37
N LYS A 95 -1.01 -2.85 19.87
CA LYS A 95 -1.21 -3.19 18.47
C LYS A 95 -1.44 -1.89 17.73
N TYR A 96 -0.88 -1.77 16.56
CA TYR A 96 -1.03 -0.58 15.73
C TYR A 96 -1.53 -0.93 14.35
N LYS A 97 -2.29 -0.01 13.75
CA LYS A 97 -2.75 -0.15 12.38
C LYS A 97 -2.26 1.05 11.59
N VAL A 98 -1.63 0.77 10.47
CA VAL A 98 -1.21 1.79 9.52
C VAL A 98 -2.20 1.78 8.38
N THR A 99 -2.70 2.94 8.01
CA THR A 99 -3.48 3.08 6.79
C THR A 99 -2.73 4.00 5.85
N TYR A 100 -2.92 3.82 4.57
CA TYR A 100 -2.27 4.69 3.61
C TYR A 100 -3.16 4.93 2.40
N ARG A 101 -2.96 6.08 1.78
CA ARG A 101 -3.57 6.40 0.51
C ARG A 101 -2.53 7.18 -0.26
N VAL A 102 -2.13 6.67 -1.39
CA VAL A 102 -1.12 7.29 -2.23
C VAL A 102 -1.63 7.37 -3.66
N VAL A 103 -1.00 8.21 -4.46
CA VAL A 103 -1.34 8.32 -5.86
C VAL A 103 -0.08 8.00 -6.66
N SER A 104 -0.18 7.03 -7.53
CA SER A 104 0.96 6.60 -8.32
C SER A 104 1.15 7.46 -9.57
N ALA A 105 2.29 7.28 -10.22
CA ALA A 105 2.63 8.07 -11.40
C ALA A 105 1.61 7.94 -12.53
N ASP A 106 0.84 6.86 -12.56
CA ASP A 106 -0.20 6.68 -13.55
C ASP A 106 -1.51 7.38 -13.15
N GLY A 107 -1.50 8.08 -12.03
CA GLY A 107 -2.67 8.85 -11.59
C GLY A 107 -3.70 8.09 -10.78
N HIS A 108 -3.49 6.82 -10.51
CA HIS A 108 -4.47 6.04 -9.75
C HIS A 108 -4.19 6.08 -8.24
N PRO A 109 -5.22 6.26 -7.43
CA PRO A 109 -5.04 6.19 -5.98
C PRO A 109 -4.94 4.75 -5.53
N ILE A 110 -4.12 4.50 -4.54
CA ILE A 110 -3.93 3.19 -3.95
C ILE A 110 -4.11 3.36 -2.45
N SER A 111 -4.99 2.56 -1.87
CA SER A 111 -5.23 2.60 -0.43
C SER A 111 -5.07 1.22 0.16
N GLY A 112 -4.71 1.17 1.39
CA GLY A 112 -4.59 -0.10 2.10
C GLY A 112 -4.27 0.10 3.56
N SER A 113 -4.08 -1.00 4.25
CA SER A 113 -3.73 -0.98 5.67
C SER A 113 -2.97 -2.22 6.05
N PHE A 114 -2.23 -2.14 7.13
CA PHE A 114 -1.58 -3.29 7.73
C PHE A 114 -1.37 -3.04 9.22
N ASN A 115 -1.09 -4.09 9.95
CA ASN A 115 -0.91 -4.01 11.39
C ASN A 115 0.51 -4.37 11.79
N PHE A 116 0.94 -3.88 12.93
CA PHE A 116 2.13 -4.37 13.60
C PHE A 116 1.92 -4.22 15.12
N TRP A 117 2.77 -4.87 15.88
CA TRP A 117 2.68 -4.85 17.34
C TRP A 117 4.00 -4.37 17.92
N VAL A 118 3.92 -3.63 19.01
CA VAL A 118 5.08 -3.28 19.81
C VAL A 118 4.86 -3.95 21.17
N HIS A 119 5.80 -4.72 21.59
CA HIS A 119 5.69 -5.34 22.91
C HIS A 119 6.99 -5.41 23.68
#